data_99475d3bdf0867d086d659245886ab7c
#
_entry.id   99475d3bdf0867d086d659245886ab7c
#
_cell.length_a   1.000
_cell.length_b   1.000
_cell.length_c   1.000
_cell.angle_alpha   90.00
_cell.angle_beta   90.00
_cell.angle_gamma   90.00
#
_symmetry.space_group_name_H-M   'P 1'
#
loop_
_entity.id
_entity.type
_entity.pdbx_description
1 polymer ?
#
loop_
_entity_poly.entity_id
_entity_poly.type
_entity_poly.pdbx_seq_one_letter_code
_entity_poly.pdbx_strand_id
1 'polypeptide(L)'
;MLSTTEYRWLACPSPGGAMDYRSGRVLGTILAVLIGLVGCGSSKPSDGPAPESRSTALPEYVAAYRAGYTAGKAVYDSLGKGAAVRETVWGGCTRRALQAGSAAETDRGSWVRGCLNGVANAPEQLPTGPVTTRTTDVDMLERLRAWAHAHGEAQRVDHARVLATVQLTEHDYDVELSTDYSQGSGKSEAESLARTFIEWWDGDHGRKGTARNVLVLGADGKRLTAQRI
;
A
#
# COMPACT_ATOMS: atom_id res chain seq x y z
N MET A 1 -41.09 8.52 36.58
CA MET A 1 -41.33 7.13 36.17
C MET A 1 -40.84 6.98 34.73
N LEU A 2 -39.59 6.53 34.56
CA LEU A 2 -39.00 6.29 33.23
C LEU A 2 -38.62 4.81 33.17
N SER A 3 -39.22 4.11 32.21
CA SER A 3 -39.11 2.67 32.00
C SER A 3 -37.77 2.36 31.34
N THR A 4 -36.93 1.57 31.99
CA THR A 4 -35.68 1.00 31.47
C THR A 4 -36.00 -0.23 30.63
N THR A 5 -35.76 -0.15 29.31
CA THR A 5 -35.88 -1.28 28.40
C THR A 5 -34.52 -2.00 28.34
N GLU A 6 -34.47 -3.20 28.94
CA GLU A 6 -33.32 -4.10 28.88
C GLU A 6 -33.21 -4.71 27.46
N TYR A 7 -32.09 -4.43 26.76
CA TYR A 7 -31.72 -5.16 25.54
C TYR A 7 -30.98 -6.46 25.89
N ARG A 8 -31.68 -7.57 25.73
CA ARG A 8 -31.16 -8.92 25.88
C ARG A 8 -30.40 -9.32 24.61
N TRP A 9 -29.07 -9.43 24.69
CA TRP A 9 -28.22 -9.94 23.60
C TRP A 9 -28.40 -11.45 23.48
N LEU A 10 -28.91 -11.89 22.33
CA LEU A 10 -28.94 -13.30 21.92
C LEU A 10 -27.50 -13.67 21.43
N ALA A 11 -26.88 -14.59 22.17
CA ALA A 11 -25.61 -15.19 21.78
C ALA A 11 -25.84 -16.17 20.61
N CYS A 12 -25.18 -15.96 19.49
CA CYS A 12 -25.07 -16.93 18.41
C CYS A 12 -24.01 -17.99 18.74
N PRO A 13 -24.28 -19.28 18.54
CA PRO A 13 -23.27 -20.32 18.72
C PRO A 13 -22.29 -20.37 17.54
N SER A 14 -20.99 -20.45 17.85
CA SER A 14 -19.92 -20.71 16.88
C SER A 14 -19.97 -22.16 16.39
N PRO A 15 -19.92 -22.41 15.07
CA PRO A 15 -19.62 -23.74 14.56
C PRO A 15 -18.10 -23.96 14.56
N GLY A 16 -17.62 -24.83 15.46
CA GLY A 16 -16.29 -25.38 15.40
C GLY A 16 -16.15 -26.31 14.21
N GLY A 17 -15.27 -25.96 13.27
CA GLY A 17 -14.82 -26.80 12.18
C GLY A 17 -13.31 -26.94 12.23
N ALA A 18 -12.81 -28.02 12.83
CA ALA A 18 -11.42 -28.43 12.73
C ALA A 18 -11.16 -28.94 11.30
N MET A 19 -10.35 -28.25 10.53
CA MET A 19 -9.80 -28.77 9.26
C MET A 19 -8.40 -29.33 9.50
N ASP A 20 -8.34 -30.66 9.52
CA ASP A 20 -7.11 -31.43 9.45
C ASP A 20 -6.37 -31.17 8.13
N TYR A 21 -5.22 -30.51 8.22
CA TYR A 21 -4.34 -30.29 7.06
C TYR A 21 -3.36 -31.45 6.97
N ARG A 22 -3.68 -32.47 6.17
CA ARG A 22 -2.74 -33.54 5.81
C ARG A 22 -1.67 -33.01 4.86
N SER A 23 -0.43 -33.00 5.36
CA SER A 23 0.79 -32.79 4.60
C SER A 23 0.96 -33.83 3.49
N GLY A 24 0.75 -33.44 2.24
CA GLY A 24 1.16 -34.19 1.06
C GLY A 24 2.56 -33.79 0.63
N ARG A 25 3.57 -34.63 0.93
CA ARG A 25 4.91 -34.52 0.32
C ARG A 25 4.83 -35.03 -1.11
N VAL A 26 5.00 -34.15 -2.09
CA VAL A 26 5.23 -34.52 -3.49
C VAL A 26 6.71 -34.38 -3.78
N LEU A 27 7.39 -35.51 -3.88
CA LEU A 27 8.74 -35.63 -4.47
C LEU A 27 8.61 -35.45 -5.99
N GLY A 28 9.05 -34.33 -6.52
CA GLY A 28 9.15 -34.09 -7.97
C GLY A 28 10.59 -34.28 -8.45
N THR A 29 10.79 -35.27 -9.28
CA THR A 29 12.02 -35.71 -9.90
C THR A 29 12.57 -34.66 -10.87
N ILE A 30 13.83 -34.25 -10.68
CA ILE A 30 14.57 -33.37 -11.59
C ILE A 30 15.10 -34.22 -12.73
N LEU A 31 14.65 -33.95 -13.96
CA LEU A 31 15.21 -34.50 -15.20
C LEU A 31 16.10 -33.45 -15.84
N ALA A 32 17.42 -33.63 -15.72
CA ALA A 32 18.43 -32.83 -16.40
C ALA A 32 18.60 -33.34 -17.84
N VAL A 33 18.28 -32.52 -18.84
CA VAL A 33 18.62 -32.79 -20.24
C VAL A 33 19.74 -31.85 -20.65
N LEU A 34 20.96 -32.41 -20.73
CA LEU A 34 22.13 -31.79 -21.35
C LEU A 34 22.06 -32.04 -22.86
N ILE A 35 21.83 -31.01 -23.67
CA ILE A 35 22.10 -31.08 -25.12
C ILE A 35 23.24 -30.11 -25.42
N GLY A 36 24.42 -30.70 -25.63
CA GLY A 36 25.56 -30.03 -26.21
C GLY A 36 25.41 -29.89 -27.71
N LEU A 37 25.59 -28.69 -28.23
CA LEU A 37 25.85 -28.44 -29.65
C LEU A 37 27.07 -27.55 -29.77
N VAL A 38 28.17 -28.18 -30.12
CA VAL A 38 29.41 -27.56 -30.61
C VAL A 38 29.12 -27.07 -32.03
N GLY A 39 29.12 -25.74 -32.22
CA GLY A 39 29.07 -25.10 -33.53
C GLY A 39 30.19 -24.09 -33.65
N CYS A 40 31.36 -24.54 -34.20
CA CYS A 40 32.40 -23.64 -34.67
C CYS A 40 31.94 -22.98 -35.97
N GLY A 41 31.60 -21.71 -35.89
CA GLY A 41 31.38 -20.84 -37.04
C GLY A 41 32.25 -19.60 -36.91
N SER A 42 33.41 -19.60 -37.60
CA SER A 42 34.24 -18.41 -37.81
C SER A 42 33.49 -17.41 -38.69
N SER A 43 33.06 -16.30 -38.12
CA SER A 43 32.55 -15.15 -38.88
C SER A 43 33.32 -13.91 -38.45
N LYS A 44 33.89 -13.21 -39.43
CA LYS A 44 34.60 -11.94 -39.38
C LYS A 44 33.92 -10.91 -38.45
N PRO A 45 34.66 -10.08 -37.70
CA PRO A 45 34.11 -8.96 -37.01
C PRO A 45 33.66 -7.89 -38.02
N SER A 46 32.35 -7.69 -38.08
CA SER A 46 31.75 -6.51 -38.72
C SER A 46 31.61 -5.44 -37.64
N ASP A 47 32.48 -4.44 -37.67
CA ASP A 47 32.39 -3.23 -36.83
C ASP A 47 31.20 -2.37 -37.29
N GLY A 48 30.00 -2.80 -36.95
CA GLY A 48 28.81 -1.96 -36.96
C GLY A 48 28.37 -1.74 -35.53
N PRO A 49 27.98 -0.52 -35.11
CA PRO A 49 27.40 -0.30 -33.80
C PRO A 49 26.17 -1.21 -33.69
N ALA A 50 26.21 -2.13 -32.74
CA ALA A 50 25.07 -2.98 -32.40
C ALA A 50 23.87 -2.08 -32.10
N PRO A 51 22.69 -2.30 -32.70
CA PRO A 51 21.50 -1.55 -32.30
C PRO A 51 21.30 -1.84 -30.79
N GLU A 52 21.49 -0.82 -29.97
CA GLU A 52 21.07 -0.88 -28.56
C GLU A 52 19.61 -1.27 -28.57
N SER A 53 19.34 -2.53 -28.22
CA SER A 53 18.01 -2.99 -27.89
C SER A 53 17.53 -2.17 -26.68
N ARG A 54 16.98 -0.99 -26.94
CA ARG A 54 16.24 -0.24 -25.92
C ARG A 54 15.12 -1.16 -25.48
N SER A 55 15.37 -1.84 -24.38
CA SER A 55 14.32 -2.48 -23.61
C SER A 55 13.32 -1.38 -23.28
N THR A 56 12.21 -1.33 -23.99
CA THR A 56 11.09 -0.42 -23.72
C THR A 56 10.37 -0.93 -22.47
N ALA A 57 11.06 -0.85 -21.33
CA ALA A 57 10.43 -1.08 -20.03
C ALA A 57 9.26 -0.08 -19.92
N LEU A 58 8.09 -0.58 -19.54
CA LEU A 58 6.95 0.29 -19.29
C LEU A 58 7.30 1.28 -18.18
N PRO A 59 6.86 2.54 -18.30
CA PRO A 59 7.00 3.49 -17.20
C PRO A 59 6.43 2.92 -15.90
N GLU A 60 7.10 3.15 -14.79
CA GLU A 60 6.75 2.59 -13.47
C GLU A 60 5.30 2.88 -13.08
N TYR A 61 4.81 4.09 -13.33
CA TYR A 61 3.43 4.47 -13.06
C TYR A 61 2.42 3.68 -13.90
N VAL A 62 2.76 3.29 -15.13
CA VAL A 62 1.92 2.43 -15.98
C VAL A 62 1.91 1.00 -15.46
N ALA A 63 3.08 0.49 -15.04
CA ALA A 63 3.18 -0.83 -14.44
C ALA A 63 2.39 -0.91 -13.13
N ALA A 64 2.50 0.10 -12.27
CA ALA A 64 1.73 0.22 -11.04
C ALA A 64 0.21 0.25 -11.33
N TYR A 65 -0.23 1.07 -12.29
CA TYR A 65 -1.63 1.14 -12.69
C TYR A 65 -2.17 -0.22 -13.13
N ARG A 66 -1.47 -0.93 -14.01
CA ARG A 66 -1.90 -2.24 -14.51
C ARG A 66 -1.98 -3.29 -13.41
N ALA A 67 -1.01 -3.30 -12.50
CA ALA A 67 -1.05 -4.18 -11.33
C ALA A 67 -2.29 -3.89 -10.46
N GLY A 68 -2.58 -2.62 -10.22
CA GLY A 68 -3.78 -2.19 -9.53
C GLY A 68 -5.07 -2.58 -10.26
N TYR A 69 -5.13 -2.35 -11.57
CA TYR A 69 -6.29 -2.70 -12.39
C TYR A 69 -6.59 -4.20 -12.33
N THR A 70 -5.58 -5.04 -12.49
CA THR A 70 -5.71 -6.49 -12.37
C THR A 70 -6.24 -6.90 -10.99
N ALA A 71 -5.69 -6.31 -9.92
CA ALA A 71 -6.15 -6.58 -8.56
C ALA A 71 -7.62 -6.15 -8.35
N GLY A 72 -8.00 -4.97 -8.84
CA GLY A 72 -9.37 -4.47 -8.77
C GLY A 72 -10.34 -5.31 -9.58
N LYS A 73 -9.96 -5.73 -10.77
CA LYS A 73 -10.75 -6.60 -11.64
C LYS A 73 -11.01 -7.97 -10.96
N ALA A 74 -10.00 -8.55 -10.32
CA ALA A 74 -10.16 -9.78 -9.56
C ALA A 74 -11.17 -9.63 -8.40
N VAL A 75 -11.19 -8.47 -7.74
CA VAL A 75 -12.20 -8.16 -6.71
C VAL A 75 -13.61 -8.09 -7.32
N TYR A 76 -13.76 -7.40 -8.45
CA TYR A 76 -15.05 -7.32 -9.15
C TYR A 76 -15.55 -8.70 -9.59
N ASP A 77 -14.68 -9.51 -10.19
CA ASP A 77 -15.03 -10.85 -10.70
C ASP A 77 -15.43 -11.81 -9.58
N SER A 78 -14.84 -11.66 -8.39
CA SER A 78 -15.15 -12.52 -7.23
C SER A 78 -16.33 -12.04 -6.39
N LEU A 79 -16.54 -10.73 -6.24
CA LEU A 79 -17.49 -10.15 -5.28
C LEU A 79 -18.58 -9.28 -5.95
N GLY A 80 -18.50 -9.06 -7.26
CA GLY A 80 -19.49 -8.31 -8.04
C GLY A 80 -19.53 -6.81 -7.72
N LYS A 81 -20.57 -6.15 -8.21
CA LYS A 81 -20.75 -4.68 -8.11
C LYS A 81 -20.77 -4.14 -6.68
N GLY A 82 -21.21 -4.92 -5.70
CA GLY A 82 -21.23 -4.52 -4.29
C GLY A 82 -19.82 -4.29 -3.72
N ALA A 83 -18.80 -4.92 -4.29
CA ALA A 83 -17.42 -4.68 -3.90
C ALA A 83 -16.94 -3.28 -4.31
N ALA A 84 -17.39 -2.77 -5.47
CA ALA A 84 -17.00 -1.44 -5.94
C ALA A 84 -17.30 -0.35 -4.89
N VAL A 85 -18.45 -0.40 -4.25
CA VAL A 85 -18.81 0.58 -3.21
C VAL A 85 -17.84 0.52 -2.04
N ARG A 86 -17.51 -0.68 -1.56
CA ARG A 86 -16.57 -0.85 -0.42
C ARG A 86 -15.17 -0.37 -0.77
N GLU A 87 -14.68 -0.73 -1.95
CA GLU A 87 -13.33 -0.37 -2.40
C GLU A 87 -13.20 1.14 -2.65
N THR A 88 -14.25 1.77 -3.15
CA THR A 88 -14.24 3.22 -3.48
C THR A 88 -14.50 4.06 -2.23
N VAL A 89 -15.62 3.82 -1.53
CA VAL A 89 -16.06 4.71 -0.43
C VAL A 89 -15.21 4.53 0.82
N TRP A 90 -14.81 3.27 1.10
CA TRP A 90 -14.15 2.94 2.36
C TRP A 90 -12.65 2.71 2.22
N GLY A 91 -12.07 3.15 1.11
CA GLY A 91 -10.63 3.11 0.88
C GLY A 91 -10.05 1.70 0.78
N GLY A 92 -10.84 0.75 0.25
CA GLY A 92 -10.35 -0.62 0.06
C GLY A 92 -9.15 -0.69 -0.88
N CYS A 93 -9.17 0.03 -2.01
CA CYS A 93 -8.06 0.08 -2.94
C CYS A 93 -6.80 0.72 -2.32
N THR A 94 -6.93 1.77 -1.49
CA THR A 94 -5.77 2.38 -0.80
C THR A 94 -5.13 1.40 0.17
N ARG A 95 -5.93 0.64 0.92
CA ARG A 95 -5.44 -0.41 1.81
C ARG A 95 -4.76 -1.55 1.05
N ARG A 96 -5.33 -1.99 -0.07
CA ARG A 96 -4.74 -3.05 -0.91
C ARG A 96 -3.39 -2.61 -1.50
N ALA A 97 -3.24 -1.34 -1.87
CA ALA A 97 -1.98 -0.78 -2.35
C ALA A 97 -0.86 -0.96 -1.33
N LEU A 98 -1.15 -0.82 -0.02
CA LEU A 98 -0.17 -1.06 1.04
C LEU A 98 0.27 -2.53 1.14
N GLN A 99 -0.52 -3.46 0.63
CA GLN A 99 -0.24 -4.89 0.65
C GLN A 99 0.36 -5.41 -0.67
N ALA A 100 0.34 -4.59 -1.72
CA ALA A 100 0.76 -4.98 -3.07
C ALA A 100 2.30 -4.98 -3.27
N GLY A 101 3.07 -4.59 -2.25
CA GLY A 101 4.53 -4.57 -2.31
C GLY A 101 5.09 -3.61 -3.36
N SER A 102 6.22 -3.99 -3.96
CA SER A 102 6.97 -3.13 -4.89
C SER A 102 6.13 -2.59 -6.06
N ALA A 103 5.15 -3.35 -6.53
CA ALA A 103 4.29 -2.91 -7.64
C ALA A 103 3.50 -1.63 -7.33
N ALA A 104 3.16 -1.39 -6.07
CA ALA A 104 2.46 -0.18 -5.64
C ALA A 104 3.42 0.87 -5.04
N GLU A 105 4.61 0.48 -4.58
CA GLU A 105 5.53 1.40 -3.91
C GLU A 105 6.15 2.43 -4.88
N THR A 106 6.28 2.09 -6.16
CA THR A 106 6.81 2.99 -7.18
C THR A 106 5.87 4.16 -7.48
N ASP A 107 4.56 3.88 -7.59
CA ASP A 107 3.51 4.91 -7.74
C ASP A 107 2.19 4.40 -7.17
N ARG A 108 1.99 4.62 -5.88
CA ARG A 108 0.81 4.15 -5.15
C ARG A 108 -0.50 4.75 -5.66
N GLY A 109 -0.48 6.01 -6.08
CA GLY A 109 -1.63 6.68 -6.67
C GLY A 109 -2.06 6.04 -8.00
N SER A 110 -1.09 5.74 -8.87
CA SER A 110 -1.37 5.00 -10.11
C SER A 110 -1.96 3.63 -9.83
N TRP A 111 -1.41 2.90 -8.85
CA TRP A 111 -1.94 1.61 -8.45
C TRP A 111 -3.38 1.71 -7.94
N VAL A 112 -3.66 2.67 -7.05
CA VAL A 112 -5.01 2.91 -6.51
C VAL A 112 -5.99 3.27 -7.62
N ARG A 113 -5.61 4.14 -8.54
CA ARG A 113 -6.43 4.51 -9.71
C ARG A 113 -6.75 3.29 -10.58
N GLY A 114 -5.76 2.45 -10.83
CA GLY A 114 -5.95 1.19 -11.55
C GLY A 114 -6.95 0.28 -10.82
N CYS A 115 -6.76 0.08 -9.51
CA CYS A 115 -7.64 -0.72 -8.68
C CYS A 115 -9.10 -0.23 -8.72
N LEU A 116 -9.32 1.07 -8.58
CA LEU A 116 -10.66 1.67 -8.65
C LEU A 116 -11.33 1.42 -10.01
N ASN A 117 -10.59 1.58 -11.11
CA ASN A 117 -11.12 1.29 -12.45
C ASN A 117 -11.43 -0.20 -12.63
N GLY A 118 -10.56 -1.08 -12.15
CA GLY A 118 -10.78 -2.54 -12.21
C GLY A 118 -12.01 -2.98 -11.40
N VAL A 119 -12.17 -2.48 -10.19
CA VAL A 119 -13.34 -2.74 -9.33
C VAL A 119 -14.63 -2.20 -9.92
N ALA A 120 -14.57 -1.05 -10.61
CA ALA A 120 -15.72 -0.49 -11.33
C ALA A 120 -16.04 -1.25 -12.62
N ASN A 121 -15.21 -2.23 -13.01
CA ASN A 121 -15.26 -2.91 -14.32
C ASN A 121 -15.23 -1.92 -15.49
N ALA A 122 -14.54 -0.80 -15.29
CA ALA A 122 -14.33 0.21 -16.31
C ALA A 122 -13.18 -0.19 -17.26
N PRO A 123 -13.13 0.33 -18.50
CA PRO A 123 -11.97 0.14 -19.35
C PRO A 123 -10.67 0.67 -18.72
N GLU A 124 -9.53 0.09 -19.08
CA GLU A 124 -8.24 0.64 -18.69
C GLU A 124 -8.08 2.09 -19.18
N GLN A 125 -7.68 2.97 -18.29
CA GLN A 125 -7.36 4.38 -18.57
C GLN A 125 -5.96 4.65 -18.05
N LEU A 126 -4.96 4.31 -18.85
CA LEU A 126 -3.56 4.46 -18.46
C LEU A 126 -3.25 5.92 -18.11
N PRO A 127 -2.53 6.16 -17.02
CA PRO A 127 -2.08 7.49 -16.67
C PRO A 127 -1.02 7.97 -17.68
N THR A 128 -1.00 9.26 -17.96
CA THR A 128 0.00 9.90 -18.83
C THR A 128 1.27 10.32 -18.10
N GLY A 129 1.30 10.19 -16.78
CA GLY A 129 2.42 10.50 -15.89
C GLY A 129 2.17 9.92 -14.49
N PRO A 130 3.13 10.08 -13.56
CA PRO A 130 2.97 9.69 -12.17
C PRO A 130 1.74 10.34 -11.54
N VAL A 131 0.97 9.56 -10.77
CA VAL A 131 -0.25 10.05 -10.09
C VAL A 131 0.04 10.44 -8.65
N THR A 132 0.97 9.74 -8.00
CA THR A 132 1.35 10.05 -6.62
C THR A 132 2.03 11.41 -6.52
N THR A 133 1.47 12.28 -5.70
CA THR A 133 2.09 13.58 -5.36
C THR A 133 2.38 13.60 -3.86
N ARG A 134 3.63 13.93 -3.50
CA ARG A 134 4.06 14.05 -2.09
C ARG A 134 4.32 15.52 -1.76
N THR A 135 3.72 16.00 -0.68
CA THR A 135 3.90 17.37 -0.20
C THR A 135 4.26 17.35 1.29
N THR A 136 5.41 17.92 1.62
CA THR A 136 5.82 18.10 3.03
C THR A 136 4.90 19.12 3.71
N ASP A 137 4.51 18.83 4.94
CA ASP A 137 3.63 19.66 5.76
C ASP A 137 4.30 19.92 7.12
N VAL A 138 5.05 20.99 7.17
CA VAL A 138 5.78 21.41 8.38
C VAL A 138 4.80 21.84 9.47
N ASP A 139 3.76 22.57 9.11
CA ASP A 139 2.78 23.08 10.07
C ASP A 139 2.00 21.95 10.75
N MET A 140 1.67 20.90 10.00
CA MET A 140 1.02 19.71 10.55
C MET A 140 1.94 18.98 11.55
N LEU A 141 3.22 18.84 11.23
CA LEU A 141 4.19 18.23 12.13
C LEU A 141 4.36 19.04 13.42
N GLU A 142 4.42 20.36 13.31
CA GLU A 142 4.53 21.24 14.48
C GLU A 142 3.29 21.17 15.38
N ARG A 143 2.09 21.14 14.80
CA ARG A 143 0.85 20.95 15.56
C ARG A 143 0.79 19.59 16.26
N LEU A 144 1.18 18.52 15.58
CA LEU A 144 1.29 17.19 16.20
C LEU A 144 2.24 17.20 17.39
N ARG A 145 3.42 17.79 17.23
CA ARG A 145 4.41 17.91 18.31
C ARG A 145 3.88 18.72 19.50
N ALA A 146 3.28 19.87 19.23
CA ALA A 146 2.71 20.71 20.27
C ALA A 146 1.62 19.98 21.08
N TRP A 147 0.74 19.26 20.37
CA TRP A 147 -0.27 18.43 21.03
C TRP A 147 0.36 17.30 21.85
N ALA A 148 1.34 16.59 21.30
CA ALA A 148 2.01 15.49 21.99
C ALA A 148 2.73 15.95 23.27
N HIS A 149 3.39 17.10 23.23
CA HIS A 149 3.99 17.72 24.41
C HIS A 149 2.95 18.02 25.49
N ALA A 150 1.80 18.57 25.10
CA ALA A 150 0.72 18.89 26.05
C ALA A 150 0.06 17.66 26.68
N HIS A 151 0.16 16.50 26.01
CA HIS A 151 -0.48 15.23 26.43
C HIS A 151 0.51 14.18 26.98
N GLY A 152 1.78 14.53 27.14
CA GLY A 152 2.80 13.60 27.68
C GLY A 152 3.30 12.55 26.67
N GLU A 153 3.03 12.75 25.38
CA GLU A 153 3.40 11.85 24.29
C GLU A 153 4.66 12.31 23.51
N ALA A 154 5.34 13.34 24.00
CA ALA A 154 6.49 13.97 23.33
C ALA A 154 7.54 12.97 22.84
N GLN A 155 7.94 12.03 23.69
CA GLN A 155 8.98 11.03 23.36
C GLN A 155 8.65 10.21 22.10
N ARG A 156 7.36 9.97 21.82
CA ARG A 156 6.94 9.20 20.64
C ARG A 156 7.03 10.02 19.35
N VAL A 157 6.81 11.33 19.46
CA VAL A 157 6.75 12.23 18.29
C VAL A 157 8.09 12.88 18.00
N ASP A 158 9.00 12.96 18.97
CA ASP A 158 10.32 13.60 18.81
C ASP A 158 11.21 12.90 17.77
N HIS A 159 10.93 11.64 17.45
CA HIS A 159 11.59 10.89 16.39
C HIS A 159 11.03 11.17 14.98
N ALA A 160 9.87 11.80 14.86
CA ALA A 160 9.34 12.22 13.57
C ALA A 160 10.14 13.41 13.02
N ARG A 161 10.77 13.24 11.85
CA ARG A 161 11.62 14.26 11.21
C ARG A 161 10.88 15.05 10.14
N VAL A 162 10.06 14.36 9.36
CA VAL A 162 9.27 14.93 8.28
C VAL A 162 7.87 14.34 8.34
N LEU A 163 6.87 15.18 8.15
CA LEU A 163 5.51 14.76 7.84
C LEU A 163 5.21 15.19 6.41
N ALA A 164 4.69 14.27 5.62
CA ALA A 164 4.26 14.52 4.26
C ALA A 164 2.86 13.96 4.02
N THR A 165 2.10 14.63 3.21
CA THR A 165 0.85 14.09 2.64
C THR A 165 1.14 13.53 1.26
N VAL A 166 0.62 12.35 0.99
CA VAL A 166 0.80 11.61 -0.25
C VAL A 166 -0.55 11.47 -0.93
N GLN A 167 -0.81 12.34 -1.91
CA GLN A 167 -2.04 12.31 -2.67
C GLN A 167 -2.10 11.06 -3.54
N LEU A 168 -3.19 10.30 -3.45
CA LEU A 168 -3.42 9.06 -4.19
C LEU A 168 -4.49 9.23 -5.27
N THR A 169 -5.53 10.01 -4.96
CA THR A 169 -6.62 10.38 -5.87
C THR A 169 -7.02 11.83 -5.61
N GLU A 170 -8.02 12.34 -6.31
CA GLU A 170 -8.54 13.69 -6.04
C GLU A 170 -9.12 13.83 -4.61
N HIS A 171 -9.53 12.70 -4.01
CA HIS A 171 -10.24 12.68 -2.73
C HIS A 171 -9.53 11.93 -1.61
N ASP A 172 -8.49 11.15 -1.92
CA ASP A 172 -7.82 10.29 -0.96
C ASP A 172 -6.33 10.60 -0.88
N TYR A 173 -5.81 10.64 0.34
CA TYR A 173 -4.38 10.76 0.59
C TYR A 173 -3.95 9.89 1.79
N ASP A 174 -2.66 9.58 1.85
CA ASP A 174 -2.01 9.01 3.02
C ASP A 174 -1.17 10.08 3.71
N VAL A 175 -0.89 9.88 4.99
CA VAL A 175 0.10 10.66 5.74
C VAL A 175 1.35 9.81 5.94
N GLU A 176 2.52 10.36 5.64
CA GLU A 176 3.81 9.71 5.87
C GLU A 176 4.60 10.48 6.93
N LEU A 177 5.05 9.75 7.96
CA LEU A 177 5.94 10.23 9.01
C LEU A 177 7.31 9.59 8.80
N SER A 178 8.29 10.37 8.32
CA SER A 178 9.68 9.91 8.25
C SER A 178 10.33 10.06 9.61
N THR A 179 11.04 9.03 10.06
CA THR A 179 11.67 8.96 11.38
C THR A 179 13.15 8.59 11.28
N ASP A 180 13.86 8.68 12.40
CA ASP A 180 15.20 8.14 12.57
C ASP A 180 15.24 6.70 13.11
N TYR A 181 14.11 6.03 13.16
CA TYR A 181 14.03 4.62 13.59
C TYR A 181 14.74 3.68 12.62
N SER A 182 15.42 2.67 13.16
CA SER A 182 16.03 1.60 12.38
C SER A 182 15.02 0.50 12.02
N GLN A 183 15.26 -0.22 10.92
CA GLN A 183 14.38 -1.30 10.46
C GLN A 183 14.24 -2.46 11.47
N GLY A 184 15.29 -2.75 12.25
CA GLY A 184 15.29 -3.90 13.13
C GLY A 184 14.53 -3.70 14.44
N SER A 185 14.78 -2.58 15.12
CA SER A 185 14.28 -2.30 16.46
C SER A 185 13.15 -1.26 16.51
N GLY A 186 12.98 -0.49 15.45
CA GLY A 186 12.06 0.67 15.45
C GLY A 186 10.60 0.34 15.12
N LYS A 187 10.22 -0.93 14.95
CA LYS A 187 8.86 -1.27 14.52
C LYS A 187 7.82 -0.99 15.62
N SER A 188 8.12 -1.33 16.85
CA SER A 188 7.23 -1.09 18.01
C SER A 188 7.02 0.41 18.26
N GLU A 189 8.10 1.17 18.16
CA GLU A 189 8.09 2.62 18.30
C GLU A 189 7.31 3.28 17.15
N ALA A 190 7.50 2.79 15.92
CA ALA A 190 6.74 3.24 14.75
C ALA A 190 5.24 2.96 14.89
N GLU A 191 4.86 1.79 15.40
CA GLU A 191 3.46 1.46 15.69
C GLU A 191 2.87 2.37 16.77
N SER A 192 3.66 2.72 17.79
CA SER A 192 3.25 3.65 18.84
C SER A 192 3.08 5.06 18.30
N LEU A 193 4.03 5.55 17.48
CA LEU A 193 3.93 6.85 16.81
C LEU A 193 2.70 6.93 15.91
N ALA A 194 2.42 5.88 15.13
CA ALA A 194 1.24 5.84 14.28
C ALA A 194 -0.07 5.94 15.10
N ARG A 195 -0.15 5.25 16.25
CA ARG A 195 -1.31 5.38 17.16
C ARG A 195 -1.44 6.78 17.73
N THR A 196 -0.34 7.37 18.21
CA THR A 196 -0.33 8.76 18.71
C THR A 196 -0.80 9.73 17.64
N PHE A 197 -0.39 9.53 16.38
CA PHE A 197 -0.89 10.34 15.27
C PHE A 197 -2.41 10.18 15.08
N ILE A 198 -2.94 8.96 15.10
CA ILE A 198 -4.37 8.68 14.94
C ILE A 198 -5.19 9.28 16.09
N GLU A 199 -4.70 9.20 17.33
CA GLU A 199 -5.34 9.80 18.50
C GLU A 199 -5.42 11.33 18.40
N TRP A 200 -4.40 11.95 17.83
CA TRP A 200 -4.39 13.39 17.57
C TRP A 200 -5.27 13.79 16.40
N TRP A 201 -5.40 12.90 15.39
CA TRP A 201 -6.07 13.22 14.14
C TRP A 201 -7.59 13.29 14.31
N ASP A 202 -8.16 14.48 14.12
CA ASP A 202 -9.61 14.73 14.19
C ASP A 202 -10.30 14.83 12.81
N GLY A 203 -9.50 14.69 11.73
CA GLY A 203 -9.99 14.74 10.36
C GLY A 203 -10.16 16.16 9.80
N ASP A 204 -10.03 17.21 10.60
CA ASP A 204 -10.20 18.60 10.17
C ASP A 204 -8.89 19.40 10.27
N HIS A 205 -8.06 19.29 9.26
CA HIS A 205 -6.84 20.12 9.13
C HIS A 205 -6.88 21.06 7.93
N GLY A 206 -8.09 21.42 7.46
CA GLY A 206 -8.28 22.35 6.33
C GLY A 206 -7.85 21.76 4.98
N ARG A 207 -7.56 20.46 4.91
CA ARG A 207 -7.21 19.79 3.65
C ARG A 207 -8.44 19.27 2.94
N LYS A 208 -8.41 19.36 1.61
CA LYS A 208 -9.41 18.70 0.77
C LYS A 208 -9.07 17.21 0.69
N GLY A 209 -10.07 16.35 0.90
CA GLY A 209 -9.95 14.90 0.77
C GLY A 209 -9.96 14.17 2.12
N THR A 210 -9.82 12.86 2.05
CA THR A 210 -9.88 11.95 3.20
C THR A 210 -8.51 11.32 3.42
N ALA A 211 -7.95 11.49 4.61
CA ALA A 211 -6.78 10.72 5.03
C ALA A 211 -7.19 9.25 5.19
N ARG A 212 -6.45 8.35 4.58
CA ARG A 212 -6.77 6.91 4.59
C ARG A 212 -5.88 6.12 5.51
N ASN A 213 -4.59 6.41 5.48
CA ASN A 213 -3.62 5.69 6.28
C ASN A 213 -2.53 6.65 6.78
N VAL A 214 -1.95 6.31 7.93
CA VAL A 214 -0.67 6.85 8.37
C VAL A 214 0.40 5.78 8.18
N LEU A 215 1.50 6.16 7.52
CA LEU A 215 2.67 5.35 7.30
C LEU A 215 3.84 5.93 8.09
N VAL A 216 4.57 5.08 8.80
CA VAL A 216 5.81 5.48 9.45
C VAL A 216 6.98 4.86 8.70
N LEU A 217 7.91 5.71 8.27
CA LEU A 217 9.09 5.33 7.53
C LEU A 217 10.31 5.40 8.45
N GLY A 218 11.21 4.44 8.31
CA GLY A 218 12.49 4.42 9.02
C GLY A 218 13.51 5.40 8.42
N ALA A 219 14.69 5.44 9.03
CA ALA A 219 15.80 6.29 8.60
C ALA A 219 16.27 6.00 7.16
N ASP A 220 16.05 4.79 6.66
CA ASP A 220 16.35 4.38 5.29
C ASP A 220 15.21 4.65 4.30
N GLY A 221 14.15 5.34 4.73
CA GLY A 221 12.97 5.65 3.93
C GLY A 221 12.02 4.47 3.69
N LYS A 222 12.32 3.28 4.19
CA LYS A 222 11.43 2.14 4.07
C LYS A 222 10.33 2.16 5.13
N ARG A 223 9.18 1.63 4.75
CA ARG A 223 8.03 1.55 5.64
C ARG A 223 8.27 0.57 6.79
N LEU A 224 8.14 1.07 8.02
CA LEU A 224 8.15 0.27 9.25
C LEU A 224 6.75 -0.23 9.61
N THR A 225 5.76 0.65 9.48
CA THR A 225 4.36 0.32 9.75
C THR A 225 3.41 1.16 8.90
N ALA A 226 2.17 0.71 8.79
CA ALA A 226 1.06 1.47 8.24
C ALA A 226 -0.20 1.13 9.04
N GLN A 227 -0.96 2.15 9.42
CA GLN A 227 -2.23 2.01 10.14
C GLN A 227 -3.30 2.83 9.43
N ARG A 228 -4.54 2.38 9.55
CA ARG A 228 -5.70 3.09 9.02
C ARG A 228 -6.06 4.25 9.96
N ILE A 229 -6.39 5.38 9.36
CA ILE A 229 -7.01 6.54 10.02
C ILE A 229 -8.53 6.37 10.00
#